data_fe850a721106a69b93649c531ea45c83
#
_entry.id   fe850a721106a69b93649c531ea45c83
#
_cell.length_a   1.000
_cell.length_b   1.000
_cell.length_c   1.000
_cell.angle_alpha   90.00
_cell.angle_beta   90.00
_cell.angle_gamma   90.00
#
_symmetry.space_group_name_H-M   'P 1'
#
loop_
_entity.id
_entity.type
_entity.pdbx_description
1 polymer ?
#
loop_
_entity_poly.entity_id
_entity_poly.type
_entity_poly.pdbx_seq_one_letter_code
_entity_poly.pdbx_strand_id
1 'polypeptide(L)'
;MEKNTLIIVEGPQGAGKSTFTNYLRENLGSSDLHRLTGIKDKTKTGLTKVTKRFQRELDYIKQGTDASNPIMVYDRHFFTDEVYARLGYKEYSFEEQYQKFLKQLNEMELNIFLIILYLKDESLYEERLASRSKFEYQKFDIQNSINQQREYLKLADEIEKQSTNINVIRFANDNEEMFETQMKDFLEKIQKS
;
A
#
# COMPACT_ATOMS: atom_id res chain seq x y z
N MET A 1 9.80 -13.29 -22.06
CA MET A 1 10.54 -12.74 -20.89
C MET A 1 9.54 -12.64 -19.76
N GLU A 2 9.91 -13.14 -18.58
CA GLU A 2 9.09 -12.96 -17.39
C GLU A 2 9.03 -11.46 -17.07
N LYS A 3 7.84 -10.95 -16.78
CA LYS A 3 7.67 -9.56 -16.42
C LYS A 3 8.18 -9.34 -15.00
N ASN A 4 8.85 -8.23 -14.75
CA ASN A 4 9.22 -7.82 -13.40
C ASN A 4 7.94 -7.62 -12.55
N THR A 5 8.06 -7.85 -11.25
CA THR A 5 6.93 -7.79 -10.33
C THR A 5 7.03 -6.56 -9.43
N LEU A 6 5.93 -5.83 -9.32
CA LEU A 6 5.76 -4.71 -8.40
C LEU A 6 4.70 -5.06 -7.36
N ILE A 7 5.06 -5.01 -6.08
CA ILE A 7 4.16 -5.24 -4.96
C ILE A 7 4.03 -3.94 -4.19
N ILE A 8 2.83 -3.38 -4.13
CA ILE A 8 2.52 -2.20 -3.33
C ILE A 8 1.65 -2.63 -2.16
N VAL A 9 2.09 -2.34 -0.95
CA VAL A 9 1.41 -2.73 0.29
C VAL A 9 0.82 -1.51 0.97
N GLU A 10 -0.49 -1.48 1.07
CA GLU A 10 -1.28 -0.40 1.64
C GLU A 10 -2.16 -0.89 2.79
N GLY A 11 -2.72 0.03 3.54
CA GLY A 11 -3.61 -0.25 4.66
C GLY A 11 -3.35 0.67 5.84
N PRO A 12 -4.26 0.69 6.83
CA PRO A 12 -4.19 1.59 7.96
C PRO A 12 -3.05 1.26 8.92
N GLN A 13 -2.83 2.13 9.87
CA GLN A 13 -1.93 1.86 10.99
C GLN A 13 -2.52 0.73 11.85
N GLY A 14 -1.69 -0.22 12.24
CA GLY A 14 -2.12 -1.41 13.01
C GLY A 14 -2.54 -2.62 12.15
N ALA A 15 -2.71 -2.48 10.84
CA ALA A 15 -3.07 -3.60 9.96
C ALA A 15 -1.92 -4.61 9.69
N GLY A 16 -0.66 -4.28 10.08
CA GLY A 16 0.46 -5.22 9.98
C GLY A 16 1.32 -5.09 8.72
N LYS A 17 1.31 -3.94 8.04
CA LYS A 17 2.11 -3.71 6.81
C LYS A 17 3.59 -4.03 6.98
N SER A 18 4.22 -3.56 8.05
CA SER A 18 5.66 -3.79 8.27
C SER A 18 5.98 -5.26 8.48
N THR A 19 5.11 -6.02 9.15
CA THR A 19 5.24 -7.47 9.29
C THR A 19 5.13 -8.14 7.93
N PHE A 20 4.13 -7.76 7.14
CA PHE A 20 3.91 -8.27 5.79
C PHE A 20 5.13 -8.02 4.88
N THR A 21 5.61 -6.79 4.83
CA THR A 21 6.73 -6.41 3.95
C THR A 21 8.07 -7.04 4.41
N ASN A 22 8.26 -7.22 5.72
CA ASN A 22 9.42 -7.95 6.23
C ASN A 22 9.37 -9.42 5.83
N TYR A 23 8.20 -10.06 5.96
CA TYR A 23 8.01 -11.44 5.55
C TYR A 23 8.31 -11.63 4.05
N LEU A 24 7.83 -10.73 3.20
CA LEU A 24 8.17 -10.76 1.77
C LEU A 24 9.67 -10.68 1.55
N ARG A 25 10.36 -9.74 2.19
CA ARG A 25 11.80 -9.57 2.06
C ARG A 25 12.59 -10.81 2.47
N GLU A 26 12.12 -11.52 3.50
CA GLU A 26 12.78 -12.73 4.00
C GLU A 26 12.53 -13.96 3.11
N ASN A 27 11.41 -14.01 2.40
CA ASN A 27 10.97 -15.17 1.62
C ASN A 27 11.06 -14.98 0.10
N LEU A 28 11.23 -13.75 -0.40
CA LEU A 28 11.52 -13.48 -1.80
C LEU A 28 13.03 -13.31 -1.99
N GLY A 29 13.67 -14.23 -2.67
CA GLY A 29 15.12 -14.34 -2.75
C GLY A 29 15.87 -13.09 -3.24
N SER A 30 15.29 -12.33 -4.20
CA SER A 30 15.82 -11.05 -4.67
C SER A 30 14.68 -10.04 -4.75
N SER A 31 14.60 -9.16 -3.76
CA SER A 31 13.59 -8.10 -3.74
C SER A 31 14.12 -6.82 -3.14
N ASP A 32 13.73 -5.68 -3.72
CA ASP A 32 14.04 -4.35 -3.20
C ASP A 32 12.84 -3.82 -2.40
N LEU A 33 13.04 -3.57 -1.11
CA LEU A 33 12.00 -3.01 -0.23
C LEU A 33 12.19 -1.49 -0.07
N HIS A 34 11.20 -0.74 -0.56
CA HIS A 34 11.09 0.70 -0.41
C HIS A 34 10.03 1.05 0.65
N ARG A 35 10.41 1.82 1.66
CA ARG A 35 9.47 2.33 2.69
C ARG A 35 9.28 3.83 2.51
N LEU A 36 8.08 4.23 2.11
CA LEU A 36 7.75 5.62 1.91
C LEU A 36 7.08 6.19 3.16
N THR A 37 7.74 7.16 3.80
CA THR A 37 7.15 7.92 4.91
C THR A 37 6.26 9.03 4.37
N GLY A 38 5.10 9.25 5.00
CA GLY A 38 4.18 10.32 4.62
C GLY A 38 4.80 11.72 4.69
N ILE A 39 4.38 12.61 3.82
CA ILE A 39 4.72 14.04 3.89
C ILE A 39 3.77 14.71 4.88
N LYS A 40 4.32 15.29 5.96
CA LYS A 40 3.55 15.92 7.03
C LYS A 40 2.86 17.23 6.62
N ASP A 41 3.38 17.91 5.60
CA ASP A 41 2.83 19.17 5.09
C ASP A 41 1.43 18.91 4.47
N LYS A 42 0.39 19.48 5.08
CA LYS A 42 -1.01 19.30 4.68
C LYS A 42 -1.50 20.35 3.68
N THR A 43 -0.68 21.38 3.43
CA THR A 43 -1.02 22.54 2.60
C THR A 43 -0.81 22.26 1.10
N LYS A 44 -1.16 23.24 0.26
CA LYS A 44 -0.87 23.19 -1.20
C LYS A 44 0.61 22.97 -1.52
N THR A 45 1.52 23.46 -0.67
CA THR A 45 2.96 23.18 -0.79
C THR A 45 3.24 21.70 -0.59
N GLY A 46 2.55 21.05 0.34
CA GLY A 46 2.60 19.61 0.56
C GLY A 46 2.16 18.82 -0.67
N LEU A 47 1.10 19.26 -1.36
CA LEU A 47 0.66 18.66 -2.62
C LEU A 47 1.77 18.66 -3.67
N THR A 48 2.47 19.79 -3.83
CA THR A 48 3.59 19.89 -4.78
C THR A 48 4.73 18.91 -4.41
N LYS A 49 5.06 18.80 -3.13
CA LYS A 49 6.10 17.88 -2.64
C LYS A 49 5.73 16.43 -2.89
N VAL A 50 4.50 16.04 -2.55
CA VAL A 50 3.94 14.69 -2.73
C VAL A 50 3.92 14.32 -4.21
N THR A 51 3.43 15.21 -5.07
CA THR A 51 3.37 15.01 -6.52
C THR A 51 4.75 14.76 -7.12
N LYS A 52 5.73 15.59 -6.78
CA LYS A 52 7.12 15.43 -7.25
C LYS A 52 7.76 14.14 -6.76
N ARG A 53 7.46 13.74 -5.52
CA ARG A 53 7.96 12.51 -4.93
C ARG A 53 7.43 11.29 -5.68
N PHE A 54 6.12 11.15 -5.80
CA PHE A 54 5.55 9.97 -6.44
C PHE A 54 5.83 9.91 -7.95
N GLN A 55 5.95 11.05 -8.62
CA GLN A 55 6.43 11.04 -10.00
C GLN A 55 7.84 10.43 -10.09
N ARG A 56 8.77 10.80 -9.21
CA ARG A 56 10.12 10.21 -9.19
C ARG A 56 10.12 8.72 -8.85
N GLU A 57 9.24 8.28 -7.93
CA GLU A 57 9.10 6.86 -7.62
C GLU A 57 8.58 6.06 -8.83
N LEU A 58 7.57 6.59 -9.54
CA LEU A 58 7.07 5.95 -10.76
C LEU A 58 8.11 5.93 -11.88
N ASP A 59 8.89 7.00 -12.04
CA ASP A 59 9.99 7.05 -12.99
C ASP A 59 11.08 6.03 -12.63
N TYR A 60 11.39 5.87 -11.33
CA TYR A 60 12.31 4.85 -10.83
C TYR A 60 11.80 3.42 -11.11
N ILE A 61 10.53 3.14 -10.79
CA ILE A 61 9.90 1.84 -11.08
C ILE A 61 10.02 1.54 -12.57
N LYS A 62 9.70 2.50 -13.44
CA LYS A 62 9.78 2.33 -14.88
C LYS A 62 11.21 2.03 -15.37
N GLN A 63 12.23 2.69 -14.80
CA GLN A 63 13.64 2.44 -15.13
C GLN A 63 14.11 1.08 -14.58
N GLY A 64 13.62 0.68 -13.41
CA GLY A 64 13.94 -0.60 -12.79
C GLY A 64 13.41 -1.81 -13.57
N THR A 65 12.46 -1.62 -14.49
CA THR A 65 11.98 -2.69 -15.37
C THR A 65 13.05 -3.19 -16.35
N ASP A 66 14.06 -2.38 -16.61
CA ASP A 66 15.19 -2.73 -17.51
C ASP A 66 16.36 -3.38 -16.76
N ALA A 67 16.29 -3.44 -15.42
CA ALA A 67 17.33 -4.00 -14.57
C ALA A 67 17.03 -5.45 -14.20
N SER A 68 18.08 -6.19 -13.84
CA SER A 68 18.00 -7.61 -13.46
C SER A 68 17.32 -7.91 -12.11
N ASN A 69 16.61 -6.94 -11.53
CA ASN A 69 15.96 -7.09 -10.22
C ASN A 69 14.47 -7.34 -10.40
N PRO A 70 14.00 -8.59 -10.25
CA PRO A 70 12.69 -9.01 -10.71
C PRO A 70 11.53 -8.53 -9.81
N ILE A 71 11.79 -8.16 -8.54
CA ILE A 71 10.73 -7.85 -7.57
C ILE A 71 11.03 -6.55 -6.82
N MET A 72 10.11 -5.59 -6.93
CA MET A 72 10.10 -4.36 -6.13
C MET A 72 8.93 -4.40 -5.14
N VAL A 73 9.18 -4.09 -3.87
CA VAL A 73 8.18 -4.03 -2.81
C VAL A 73 8.11 -2.62 -2.25
N TYR A 74 6.93 -2.03 -2.23
CA TYR A 74 6.68 -0.71 -1.61
C TYR A 74 5.81 -0.84 -0.37
N ASP A 75 6.32 -0.41 0.78
CA ASP A 75 5.52 -0.15 1.99
C ASP A 75 4.97 1.27 1.89
N ARG A 76 3.74 1.39 1.44
CA ARG A 76 3.00 2.58 1.01
C ARG A 76 3.45 3.15 -0.34
N HIS A 77 2.49 3.74 -1.04
CA HIS A 77 2.69 4.53 -2.25
C HIS A 77 1.63 5.64 -2.33
N PHE A 78 1.38 6.23 -3.49
CA PHE A 78 0.45 7.37 -3.67
C PHE A 78 -1.00 7.08 -3.25
N PHE A 79 -1.40 5.82 -3.13
CA PHE A 79 -2.72 5.42 -2.62
C PHE A 79 -2.98 5.91 -1.19
N THR A 80 -1.95 5.91 -0.34
CA THR A 80 -2.05 6.47 1.03
C THR A 80 -2.43 7.97 1.00
N ASP A 81 -1.82 8.77 0.11
CA ASP A 81 -2.12 10.20 0.05
C ASP A 81 -3.52 10.48 -0.48
N GLU A 82 -4.02 9.67 -1.42
CA GLU A 82 -5.41 9.74 -1.86
C GLU A 82 -6.39 9.41 -0.72
N VAL A 83 -6.19 8.31 0.00
CA VAL A 83 -7.02 7.94 1.15
C VAL A 83 -7.03 9.06 2.19
N TYR A 84 -5.87 9.64 2.51
CA TYR A 84 -5.76 10.71 3.49
C TYR A 84 -6.43 12.01 3.02
N ALA A 85 -6.37 12.34 1.75
CA ALA A 85 -7.06 13.49 1.19
C ALA A 85 -8.59 13.30 1.25
N ARG A 86 -9.09 12.11 0.87
CA ARG A 86 -10.53 11.77 0.94
C ARG A 86 -11.07 11.84 2.37
N LEU A 87 -10.27 11.46 3.35
CA LEU A 87 -10.64 11.53 4.77
C LEU A 87 -10.51 12.93 5.39
N GLY A 88 -10.11 13.92 4.60
CA GLY A 88 -9.94 15.30 5.07
C GLY A 88 -8.70 15.53 5.94
N TYR A 89 -7.72 14.62 5.92
CA TYR A 89 -6.45 14.80 6.64
C TYR A 89 -5.48 15.74 5.94
N LYS A 90 -5.82 16.15 4.72
CA LYS A 90 -5.09 17.11 3.89
C LYS A 90 -5.99 18.32 3.56
N GLU A 91 -5.39 19.47 3.39
CA GLU A 91 -6.06 20.72 2.97
C GLU A 91 -6.19 20.84 1.44
N TYR A 92 -5.87 19.75 0.72
CA TYR A 92 -5.90 19.67 -0.74
C TYR A 92 -6.58 18.39 -1.19
N SER A 93 -7.18 18.41 -2.38
CA SER A 93 -7.56 17.20 -3.10
C SER A 93 -6.34 16.61 -3.79
N PHE A 94 -6.22 15.29 -3.75
CA PHE A 94 -5.16 14.55 -4.45
C PHE A 94 -5.69 13.82 -5.68
N GLU A 95 -7.00 13.84 -5.92
CA GLU A 95 -7.71 13.08 -6.95
C GLU A 95 -7.09 13.21 -8.36
N GLU A 96 -6.79 14.43 -8.81
CA GLU A 96 -6.21 14.66 -10.15
C GLU A 96 -4.84 13.96 -10.28
N GLN A 97 -4.00 14.10 -9.25
CA GLN A 97 -2.68 13.49 -9.25
C GLN A 97 -2.78 11.97 -9.12
N TYR A 98 -3.70 11.50 -8.29
CA TYR A 98 -4.01 10.09 -8.12
C TYR A 98 -4.40 9.43 -9.45
N GLN A 99 -5.35 9.99 -10.19
CA GLN A 99 -5.78 9.46 -11.48
C GLN A 99 -4.65 9.45 -12.51
N LYS A 100 -3.83 10.50 -12.54
CA LYS A 100 -2.64 10.55 -13.40
C LYS A 100 -1.65 9.44 -13.07
N PHE A 101 -1.37 9.20 -11.79
CA PHE A 101 -0.43 8.18 -11.33
C PHE A 101 -0.98 6.76 -11.52
N LEU A 102 -2.26 6.57 -11.27
CA LEU A 102 -2.94 5.29 -11.52
C LEU A 102 -2.87 4.91 -13.01
N LYS A 103 -3.10 5.86 -13.89
CA LYS A 103 -2.96 5.66 -15.33
C LYS A 103 -1.52 5.27 -15.71
N GLN A 104 -0.51 6.02 -15.23
CA GLN A 104 0.89 5.69 -15.49
C GLN A 104 1.24 4.28 -15.00
N LEU A 105 0.81 3.92 -13.79
CA LEU A 105 1.04 2.60 -13.22
C LEU A 105 0.37 1.49 -14.06
N ASN A 106 -0.87 1.71 -14.49
CA ASN A 106 -1.62 0.74 -15.28
C ASN A 106 -1.05 0.52 -16.70
N GLU A 107 -0.29 1.47 -17.22
CA GLU A 107 0.40 1.41 -18.52
C GLU A 107 1.78 0.73 -18.47
N MET A 108 2.28 0.40 -17.27
CA MET A 108 3.58 -0.26 -17.11
C MET A 108 3.50 -1.75 -17.48
N GLU A 109 4.52 -2.26 -18.15
CA GLU A 109 4.65 -3.69 -18.50
C GLU A 109 5.18 -4.51 -17.32
N LEU A 110 4.45 -4.53 -16.20
CA LEU A 110 4.80 -5.21 -14.96
C LEU A 110 3.68 -6.15 -14.51
N ASN A 111 4.03 -7.14 -13.69
CA ASN A 111 3.07 -7.83 -12.83
C ASN A 111 2.83 -6.99 -11.59
N ILE A 112 1.70 -6.31 -11.50
CA ILE A 112 1.42 -5.37 -10.41
C ILE A 112 0.45 -6.00 -9.43
N PHE A 113 0.85 -6.07 -8.15
CA PHE A 113 0.01 -6.48 -7.04
C PHE A 113 -0.18 -5.31 -6.07
N LEU A 114 -1.43 -4.91 -5.87
CA LEU A 114 -1.82 -3.96 -4.83
C LEU A 114 -2.43 -4.74 -3.67
N ILE A 115 -1.71 -4.80 -2.56
CA ILE A 115 -2.13 -5.49 -1.35
C ILE A 115 -2.77 -4.50 -0.40
N ILE A 116 -4.04 -4.71 -0.07
CA ILE A 116 -4.73 -3.93 0.95
C ILE A 116 -4.85 -4.79 2.21
N LEU A 117 -4.02 -4.47 3.21
CA LEU A 117 -4.08 -5.09 4.52
C LEU A 117 -5.22 -4.51 5.34
N TYR A 118 -6.02 -5.37 5.94
CA TYR A 118 -7.15 -4.99 6.78
C TYR A 118 -7.39 -6.02 7.90
N LEU A 119 -8.24 -5.68 8.85
CA LEU A 119 -8.72 -6.57 9.91
C LEU A 119 -10.22 -6.80 9.69
N LYS A 120 -10.64 -8.06 9.64
CA LYS A 120 -12.08 -8.42 9.60
C LYS A 120 -12.76 -8.02 10.89
N ASP A 121 -12.08 -8.27 12.02
CA ASP A 121 -12.49 -7.79 13.33
C ASP A 121 -11.83 -6.44 13.64
N GLU A 122 -12.57 -5.37 13.43
CA GLU A 122 -12.10 -3.99 13.69
C GLU A 122 -11.75 -3.75 15.17
N SER A 123 -12.26 -4.57 16.12
CA SER A 123 -11.94 -4.44 17.54
C SER A 123 -10.46 -4.73 17.85
N LEU A 124 -9.80 -5.51 17.01
CA LEU A 124 -8.38 -5.83 17.15
C LEU A 124 -7.46 -4.58 16.98
N TYR A 125 -7.95 -3.49 16.40
CA TYR A 125 -7.17 -2.25 16.35
C TYR A 125 -6.86 -1.70 17.73
N GLU A 126 -7.76 -1.87 18.70
CA GLU A 126 -7.51 -1.43 20.09
C GLU A 126 -6.29 -2.13 20.68
N GLU A 127 -6.23 -3.45 20.60
CA GLU A 127 -5.10 -4.26 21.08
C GLU A 127 -3.79 -3.91 20.36
N ARG A 128 -3.84 -3.87 19.03
CA ARG A 128 -2.65 -3.65 18.19
C ARG A 128 -2.05 -2.26 18.30
N LEU A 129 -2.87 -1.25 18.57
CA LEU A 129 -2.41 0.12 18.77
C LEU A 129 -1.98 0.37 20.22
N ALA A 130 -2.60 -0.32 21.20
CA ALA A 130 -2.22 -0.24 22.61
C ALA A 130 -0.80 -0.76 22.87
N SER A 131 -0.35 -1.75 22.13
CA SER A 131 1.01 -2.30 22.23
C SER A 131 2.10 -1.33 21.74
N ARG A 132 1.73 -0.25 21.07
CA ARG A 132 2.64 0.81 20.65
C ARG A 132 2.71 1.89 21.72
N SER A 133 3.83 2.03 22.38
CA SER A 133 4.16 2.73 23.62
C SER A 133 3.92 4.26 23.68
N LYS A 134 2.85 4.81 23.08
CA LYS A 134 2.49 6.23 23.20
C LYS A 134 1.02 6.38 23.57
N PHE A 135 0.76 6.48 24.87
CA PHE A 135 -0.54 6.57 25.55
C PHE A 135 -1.48 7.69 25.05
N GLU A 136 -0.96 8.74 24.42
CA GLU A 136 -1.74 9.92 23.99
C GLU A 136 -2.54 9.74 22.69
N TYR A 137 -2.35 8.65 21.97
CA TYR A 137 -2.94 8.43 20.63
C TYR A 137 -4.09 7.44 20.61
N GLN A 138 -4.42 6.74 21.70
CA GLN A 138 -5.20 5.52 21.65
C GLN A 138 -6.61 5.64 21.08
N LYS A 139 -7.45 6.57 21.51
CA LYS A 139 -8.86 6.65 21.03
C LYS A 139 -8.97 7.24 19.63
N PHE A 140 -8.19 8.27 19.36
CA PHE A 140 -8.23 8.96 18.07
C PHE A 140 -7.64 8.09 16.95
N ASP A 141 -6.59 7.33 17.27
CA ASP A 141 -5.91 6.46 16.31
C ASP A 141 -6.72 5.22 15.92
N ILE A 142 -7.47 4.62 16.86
CA ILE A 142 -8.34 3.47 16.58
C ILE A 142 -9.40 3.84 15.54
N GLN A 143 -10.16 4.91 15.78
CA GLN A 143 -11.20 5.35 14.85
C GLN A 143 -10.61 5.78 13.50
N ASN A 144 -9.46 6.43 13.51
CA ASN A 144 -8.75 6.79 12.29
C ASN A 144 -8.31 5.56 11.50
N SER A 145 -7.80 4.52 12.16
CA SER A 145 -7.40 3.28 11.50
C SER A 145 -8.61 2.56 10.88
N ILE A 146 -9.74 2.53 11.57
CA ILE A 146 -10.99 1.97 11.05
C ILE A 146 -11.49 2.78 9.82
N ASN A 147 -11.51 4.11 9.91
CA ASN A 147 -11.93 4.97 8.80
C ASN A 147 -11.00 4.82 7.60
N GLN A 148 -9.68 4.75 7.82
CA GLN A 148 -8.70 4.49 6.78
C GLN A 148 -8.94 3.13 6.14
N GLN A 149 -9.17 2.07 6.92
CA GLN A 149 -9.46 0.74 6.40
C GLN A 149 -10.64 0.75 5.44
N ARG A 150 -11.74 1.36 5.86
CA ARG A 150 -12.95 1.45 5.03
C ARG A 150 -12.70 2.20 3.72
N GLU A 151 -11.91 3.28 3.77
CA GLU A 151 -11.58 4.04 2.56
C GLU A 151 -10.59 3.28 1.66
N TYR A 152 -9.61 2.54 2.21
CA TYR A 152 -8.74 1.65 1.43
C TYR A 152 -9.53 0.53 0.73
N LEU A 153 -10.49 -0.09 1.40
CA LEU A 153 -11.33 -1.15 0.80
C LEU A 153 -12.20 -0.59 -0.32
N LYS A 154 -12.79 0.60 -0.12
CA LYS A 154 -13.53 1.30 -1.18
C LYS A 154 -12.63 1.64 -2.37
N LEU A 155 -11.43 2.15 -2.13
CA LEU A 155 -10.45 2.43 -3.17
C LEU A 155 -10.07 1.16 -3.94
N ALA A 156 -9.93 0.02 -3.26
CA ALA A 156 -9.68 -1.27 -3.87
C ALA A 156 -10.79 -1.66 -4.85
N ASP A 157 -12.07 -1.48 -4.47
CA ASP A 157 -13.23 -1.73 -5.33
C ASP A 157 -13.25 -0.82 -6.57
N GLU A 158 -12.83 0.43 -6.41
CA GLU A 158 -12.73 1.39 -7.52
C GLU A 158 -11.61 0.98 -8.51
N ILE A 159 -10.45 0.59 -8.00
CA ILE A 159 -9.29 0.18 -8.83
C ILE A 159 -9.63 -1.08 -9.62
N GLU A 160 -10.25 -2.08 -9.01
CA GLU A 160 -10.66 -3.31 -9.73
C GLU A 160 -11.58 -3.03 -10.91
N LYS A 161 -12.41 -1.99 -10.82
CA LYS A 161 -13.30 -1.59 -11.92
C LYS A 161 -12.62 -0.78 -13.02
N GLN A 162 -11.55 -0.05 -12.68
CA GLN A 162 -10.88 0.89 -13.58
C GLN A 162 -9.62 0.35 -14.23
N SER A 163 -8.93 -0.58 -13.56
CA SER A 163 -7.60 -1.03 -13.94
C SER A 163 -7.62 -2.45 -14.47
N THR A 164 -6.90 -2.66 -15.55
CA THR A 164 -6.76 -3.98 -16.21
C THR A 164 -5.44 -4.68 -15.87
N ASN A 165 -4.45 -3.93 -15.38
CA ASN A 165 -3.09 -4.41 -15.14
C ASN A 165 -2.71 -4.46 -13.64
N ILE A 166 -3.62 -4.07 -12.74
CA ILE A 166 -3.37 -4.08 -11.30
C ILE A 166 -4.18 -5.20 -10.65
N ASN A 167 -3.49 -6.19 -10.08
CA ASN A 167 -4.09 -7.25 -9.30
C ASN A 167 -4.31 -6.78 -7.87
N VAL A 168 -5.54 -6.46 -7.52
CA VAL A 168 -5.90 -6.06 -6.15
C VAL A 168 -6.12 -7.28 -5.28
N ILE A 169 -5.46 -7.33 -4.13
CA ILE A 169 -5.59 -8.41 -3.13
C ILE A 169 -5.94 -7.78 -1.78
N ARG A 170 -7.11 -8.15 -1.26
CA ARG A 170 -7.51 -7.81 0.11
C ARG A 170 -6.98 -8.88 1.04
N PHE A 171 -6.04 -8.49 1.89
CA PHE A 171 -5.32 -9.40 2.77
C PHE A 171 -5.80 -9.20 4.21
N ALA A 172 -6.63 -10.12 4.71
CA ALA A 172 -7.10 -10.10 6.08
C ALA A 172 -6.00 -10.59 7.03
N ASN A 173 -5.73 -9.84 8.09
CA ASN A 173 -4.61 -10.10 9.01
C ASN A 173 -5.05 -10.09 10.47
N ASP A 174 -6.11 -10.85 10.80
CA ASP A 174 -6.64 -10.90 12.17
C ASP A 174 -5.77 -11.73 13.10
N ASN A 175 -5.19 -12.83 12.61
CA ASN A 175 -4.34 -13.72 13.37
C ASN A 175 -3.26 -14.37 12.49
N GLU A 176 -2.32 -15.06 13.13
CA GLU A 176 -1.15 -15.69 12.51
C GLU A 176 -1.53 -16.77 11.48
N GLU A 177 -2.48 -17.65 11.82
CA GLU A 177 -2.94 -18.72 10.93
C GLU A 177 -3.53 -18.17 9.63
N MET A 178 -4.37 -17.13 9.73
CA MET A 178 -4.95 -16.45 8.58
C MET A 178 -3.85 -15.76 7.74
N PHE A 179 -2.88 -15.15 8.40
CA PHE A 179 -1.74 -14.51 7.75
C PHE A 179 -0.92 -15.53 6.95
N GLU A 180 -0.51 -16.63 7.59
CA GLU A 180 0.33 -17.66 6.96
C GLU A 180 -0.36 -18.32 5.77
N THR A 181 -1.64 -18.65 5.90
CA THR A 181 -2.44 -19.26 4.82
C THR A 181 -2.49 -18.34 3.59
N GLN A 182 -2.87 -17.09 3.78
CA GLN A 182 -2.98 -16.12 2.66
C GLN A 182 -1.61 -15.78 2.08
N MET A 183 -0.56 -15.75 2.92
CA MET A 183 0.79 -15.46 2.45
C MET A 183 1.32 -16.58 1.55
N LYS A 184 1.07 -17.83 1.92
CA LYS A 184 1.43 -18.98 1.09
C LYS A 184 0.76 -18.90 -0.27
N ASP A 185 -0.53 -18.67 -0.32
CA ASP A 185 -1.30 -18.52 -1.57
C ASP A 185 -0.75 -17.35 -2.42
N PHE A 186 -0.38 -16.26 -1.77
CA PHE A 186 0.17 -15.09 -2.45
C PHE A 186 1.56 -15.37 -3.05
N LEU A 187 2.46 -16.00 -2.31
CA LEU A 187 3.79 -16.37 -2.81
C LEU A 187 3.71 -17.33 -3.99
N GLU A 188 2.81 -18.32 -3.94
CA GLU A 188 2.56 -19.21 -5.08
C GLU A 188 2.04 -18.44 -6.31
N LYS A 189 1.22 -17.42 -6.11
CA LYS A 189 0.71 -16.57 -7.20
C LYS A 189 1.82 -15.75 -7.86
N ILE A 190 2.73 -15.19 -7.07
CA ILE A 190 3.90 -14.46 -7.61
C ILE A 190 4.79 -15.37 -8.45
N GLN A 191 5.04 -16.59 -7.97
CA GLN A 191 5.92 -17.54 -8.69
C GLN A 191 5.34 -18.04 -10.01
N LYS A 192 4.03 -17.94 -10.21
CA LYS A 192 3.34 -18.39 -11.44
C LYS A 192 3.07 -17.25 -12.42
N SER A 193 3.36 -16.01 -12.06
CA SER A 193 3.08 -14.81 -12.88
C SER A 193 4.32 -14.29 -13.58
#